data_8170cff25896a8f956724adcaac7fb8b
#
_entry.id   8170cff25896a8f956724adcaac7fb8b
#
_cell.length_a   1.000
_cell.length_b   1.000
_cell.length_c   1.000
_cell.angle_alpha   90.00
_cell.angle_beta   90.00
_cell.angle_gamma   90.00
#
_symmetry.space_group_name_H-M   'P 1'
#
loop_
_entity.id
_entity.type
_entity.pdbx_description
1 polymer ?
#
loop_
_entity_poly.entity_id
_entity_poly.type
_entity_poly.pdbx_seq_one_letter_code
_entity_poly.pdbx_strand_id
1 'polypeptide(L)'
;MLKMAQLKTRLISPYQHDGLKWLVARELDQTHPGGFLCDEMGLGKTVQLIATMLVNPKPHTLVVVPKSIVGQWCAEVARFAPSLTTYAFDGAKRSLPEKLPSIVVAPYSVLPHRPGAPICELLRVKWDRVILDEGHEIRNRKSKGHIACRALEAPIRWIVTGTPVFNSMKDFVALCAFVGLPREVVQGYTDKIREKFVLRRTKTDVALHNKRLELPPLDFQNLELEMYPEERDLYSDVFSKGQTIVRSVFAAGTQNMHQMELLECLLRTRQVMTWPQLYLDGIALKEESDPEPWLGRSRKMETLMGCIKAHPTEKTLNFTQFMGEMDRIQELLGEAVIP
;
A
#
# COMPACT_ATOMS: atom_id res chain seq x y z
N MET A 1 -12.08 30.82 -10.50
CA MET A 1 -11.63 30.44 -11.87
C MET A 1 -10.12 30.66 -12.07
N LEU A 2 -9.52 31.79 -11.69
CA LEU A 2 -8.09 32.07 -11.94
C LEU A 2 -7.10 31.03 -11.34
N LYS A 3 -7.39 30.46 -10.19
CA LYS A 3 -6.47 29.46 -9.52
C LYS A 3 -6.43 28.10 -10.20
N MET A 4 -7.48 27.69 -10.93
CA MET A 4 -7.48 26.47 -11.73
C MET A 4 -6.60 26.58 -12.99
N ALA A 5 -6.30 27.80 -13.46
CA ALA A 5 -5.37 28.00 -14.59
C ALA A 5 -3.92 27.57 -14.28
N GLN A 6 -3.55 27.40 -13.00
CA GLN A 6 -2.24 26.91 -12.57
C GLN A 6 -2.10 25.40 -12.62
N LEU A 7 -3.21 24.66 -12.77
CA LEU A 7 -3.17 23.22 -12.96
C LEU A 7 -2.78 22.93 -14.42
N LYS A 8 -1.63 22.31 -14.66
CA LYS A 8 -1.13 21.99 -16.01
C LYS A 8 -1.88 20.86 -16.72
N THR A 9 -2.87 20.26 -16.08
CA THR A 9 -3.75 19.27 -16.69
C THR A 9 -5.20 19.67 -16.52
N ARG A 10 -6.05 19.26 -17.45
CA ARG A 10 -7.49 19.38 -17.24
C ARG A 10 -7.96 18.19 -16.42
N LEU A 11 -8.83 18.45 -15.45
CA LEU A 11 -9.59 17.35 -14.85
C LEU A 11 -10.38 16.67 -15.97
N ILE A 12 -10.17 15.36 -16.09
CA ILE A 12 -10.51 14.60 -17.32
C ILE A 12 -12.04 14.39 -17.42
N SER A 13 -12.74 14.44 -16.29
CA SER A 13 -14.14 14.01 -16.23
C SER A 13 -14.95 14.86 -15.26
N PRO A 14 -16.26 15.00 -15.49
CA PRO A 14 -17.18 15.71 -14.58
C PRO A 14 -17.05 15.26 -13.12
N TYR A 15 -16.89 13.97 -12.87
CA TYR A 15 -16.73 13.45 -11.50
C TYR A 15 -15.53 14.02 -10.75
N GLN A 16 -14.42 14.32 -11.43
CA GLN A 16 -13.24 14.95 -10.78
C GLN A 16 -13.53 16.40 -10.39
N HIS A 17 -14.32 17.13 -11.20
CA HIS A 17 -14.78 18.47 -10.86
C HIS A 17 -15.73 18.45 -9.66
N ASP A 18 -16.62 17.49 -9.60
CA ASP A 18 -17.52 17.32 -8.46
C ASP A 18 -16.77 16.87 -7.21
N GLY A 19 -15.77 15.99 -7.37
CA GLY A 19 -14.85 15.64 -6.30
C GLY A 19 -14.09 16.85 -5.75
N LEU A 20 -13.55 17.70 -6.63
CA LEU A 20 -12.88 18.92 -6.24
C LEU A 20 -13.80 19.89 -5.47
N LYS A 21 -15.04 20.09 -5.96
CA LYS A 21 -16.03 20.93 -5.26
C LYS A 21 -16.31 20.38 -3.86
N TRP A 22 -16.51 19.06 -3.75
CA TRP A 22 -16.75 18.40 -2.47
C TRP A 22 -15.55 18.56 -1.52
N LEU A 23 -14.33 18.28 -2.01
CA LEU A 23 -13.10 18.43 -1.22
C LEU A 23 -12.94 19.84 -0.67
N VAL A 24 -13.12 20.86 -1.52
CA VAL A 24 -13.04 22.26 -1.09
C VAL A 24 -14.13 22.61 -0.07
N ALA A 25 -15.37 22.15 -0.30
CA ALA A 25 -16.47 22.37 0.66
C ALA A 25 -16.18 21.72 2.01
N ARG A 26 -15.59 20.53 2.02
CA ARG A 26 -15.18 19.85 3.25
C ARG A 26 -14.03 20.56 3.97
N GLU A 27 -13.07 21.17 3.27
CA GLU A 27 -12.01 21.97 3.89
C GLU A 27 -12.50 23.27 4.51
N LEU A 28 -13.64 23.77 4.04
CA LEU A 28 -14.28 25.00 4.55
C LEU A 28 -15.28 24.72 5.69
N ASP A 29 -15.53 23.45 6.03
CA ASP A 29 -16.37 23.08 7.18
C ASP A 29 -15.74 23.59 8.48
N GLN A 30 -16.52 24.33 9.29
CA GLN A 30 -16.03 25.02 10.49
C GLN A 30 -15.76 24.05 11.67
N THR A 31 -16.35 22.87 11.64
CA THR A 31 -16.31 21.93 12.78
C THR A 31 -15.25 20.85 12.61
N HIS A 32 -15.23 20.19 11.46
CA HIS A 32 -14.34 19.08 11.16
C HIS A 32 -13.88 19.16 9.69
N PRO A 33 -12.91 20.06 9.39
CA PRO A 33 -12.44 20.21 8.02
C PRO A 33 -11.65 18.98 7.54
N GLY A 34 -12.01 18.46 6.37
CA GLY A 34 -11.42 17.27 5.80
C GLY A 34 -12.39 16.09 5.75
N GLY A 35 -11.87 14.87 5.68
CA GLY A 35 -12.67 13.64 5.53
C GLY A 35 -11.91 12.51 4.84
N PHE A 36 -12.63 11.74 4.02
CA PHE A 36 -12.13 10.54 3.35
C PHE A 36 -12.35 10.64 1.84
N LEU A 37 -11.27 10.60 1.06
CA LEU A 37 -11.34 10.43 -0.38
C LEU A 37 -11.07 8.96 -0.72
N CYS A 38 -12.15 8.23 -1.00
CA CYS A 38 -12.16 6.78 -1.17
C CYS A 38 -12.50 6.33 -2.60
N ASP A 39 -12.30 7.19 -3.59
CA ASP A 39 -12.44 6.83 -4.99
C ASP A 39 -11.61 5.60 -5.34
N GLU A 40 -12.13 4.75 -6.21
CA GLU A 40 -11.42 3.56 -6.68
C GLU A 40 -10.05 3.92 -7.30
N MET A 41 -9.12 2.96 -7.29
CA MET A 41 -7.78 3.16 -7.88
C MET A 41 -7.91 3.54 -9.37
N GLY A 42 -7.09 4.52 -9.80
CA GLY A 42 -7.11 5.02 -11.18
C GLY A 42 -8.10 6.17 -11.45
N LEU A 43 -8.95 6.56 -10.50
CA LEU A 43 -9.87 7.69 -10.66
C LEU A 43 -9.21 9.06 -10.40
N GLY A 44 -7.90 9.12 -10.21
CA GLY A 44 -7.16 10.37 -10.10
C GLY A 44 -7.33 11.08 -8.75
N LYS A 45 -7.28 10.36 -7.63
CA LYS A 45 -7.31 10.93 -6.28
C LYS A 45 -6.23 11.99 -6.08
N THR A 46 -5.00 11.69 -6.46
CA THR A 46 -3.84 12.58 -6.32
C THR A 46 -4.05 13.90 -7.05
N VAL A 47 -4.51 13.87 -8.31
CA VAL A 47 -4.76 15.10 -9.07
C VAL A 47 -5.91 15.94 -8.49
N GLN A 48 -6.94 15.31 -7.95
CA GLN A 48 -8.03 16.01 -7.25
C GLN A 48 -7.53 16.73 -5.99
N LEU A 49 -6.64 16.10 -5.22
CA LEU A 49 -6.01 16.71 -4.04
C LEU A 49 -5.07 17.87 -4.43
N ILE A 50 -4.23 17.69 -5.46
CA ILE A 50 -3.37 18.76 -5.99
C ILE A 50 -4.23 19.95 -6.46
N ALA A 51 -5.33 19.68 -7.18
CA ALA A 51 -6.28 20.73 -7.58
C ALA A 51 -6.91 21.43 -6.37
N THR A 52 -7.23 20.69 -5.31
CA THR A 52 -7.74 21.25 -4.04
C THR A 52 -6.71 22.17 -3.40
N MET A 53 -5.43 21.79 -3.39
CA MET A 53 -4.36 22.65 -2.86
C MET A 53 -4.20 23.97 -3.63
N LEU A 54 -4.45 23.96 -4.95
CA LEU A 54 -4.44 25.17 -5.76
C LEU A 54 -5.66 26.06 -5.52
N VAL A 55 -6.86 25.48 -5.38
CA VAL A 55 -8.12 26.20 -5.19
C VAL A 55 -8.25 26.76 -3.78
N ASN A 56 -7.88 25.97 -2.77
CA ASN A 56 -7.82 26.37 -1.36
C ASN A 56 -6.37 26.30 -0.84
N PRO A 57 -5.50 27.25 -1.25
CA PRO A 57 -4.09 27.21 -0.90
C PRO A 57 -3.89 27.37 0.60
N LYS A 58 -2.99 26.56 1.12
CA LYS A 58 -2.52 26.61 2.50
C LYS A 58 -0.99 26.77 2.49
N PRO A 59 -0.41 27.48 3.46
CA PRO A 59 1.04 27.66 3.57
C PRO A 59 1.79 26.34 3.54
N HIS A 60 1.40 25.39 4.40
CA HIS A 60 2.14 24.14 4.59
C HIS A 60 1.22 22.94 4.66
N THR A 61 1.40 22.01 3.74
CA THR A 61 0.70 20.72 3.70
C THR A 61 1.69 19.58 3.94
N LEU A 62 1.38 18.69 4.87
CA LEU A 62 2.08 17.41 5.01
C LEU A 62 1.30 16.31 4.31
N VAL A 63 1.99 15.56 3.45
CA VAL A 63 1.46 14.36 2.81
C VAL A 63 2.23 13.16 3.32
N VAL A 64 1.57 12.25 4.02
CA VAL A 64 2.15 11.01 4.54
C VAL A 64 1.74 9.86 3.65
N VAL A 65 2.72 9.08 3.18
CA VAL A 65 2.54 8.08 2.13
C VAL A 65 3.32 6.80 2.44
N PRO A 66 3.04 5.65 1.80
CA PRO A 66 3.96 4.53 1.74
C PRO A 66 5.31 4.95 1.15
N LYS A 67 6.42 4.36 1.65
CA LYS A 67 7.78 4.77 1.26
C LYS A 67 8.01 4.70 -0.25
N SER A 68 7.47 3.69 -0.92
CA SER A 68 7.61 3.46 -2.37
C SER A 68 7.07 4.58 -3.25
N ILE A 69 6.11 5.38 -2.76
CA ILE A 69 5.44 6.40 -3.57
C ILE A 69 5.81 7.85 -3.20
N VAL A 70 6.79 8.06 -2.30
CA VAL A 70 7.28 9.42 -1.93
C VAL A 70 7.75 10.18 -3.17
N GLY A 71 8.61 9.57 -3.99
CA GLY A 71 9.12 10.19 -5.21
C GLY A 71 8.02 10.44 -6.25
N GLN A 72 7.08 9.50 -6.39
CA GLN A 72 5.94 9.66 -7.30
C GLN A 72 5.07 10.87 -6.93
N TRP A 73 4.77 11.06 -5.64
CA TRP A 73 4.01 12.22 -5.18
C TRP A 73 4.69 13.54 -5.53
N CYS A 74 6.00 13.65 -5.28
CA CYS A 74 6.77 14.83 -5.66
C CYS A 74 6.74 15.07 -7.19
N ALA A 75 6.90 14.02 -7.98
CA ALA A 75 6.85 14.09 -9.44
C ALA A 75 5.46 14.52 -9.95
N GLU A 76 4.38 13.99 -9.37
CA GLU A 76 3.02 14.39 -9.74
C GLU A 76 2.73 15.86 -9.41
N VAL A 77 3.16 16.36 -8.24
CA VAL A 77 3.02 17.78 -7.92
C VAL A 77 3.82 18.64 -8.90
N ALA A 78 5.07 18.29 -9.19
CA ALA A 78 5.89 19.03 -10.16
C ALA A 78 5.26 19.03 -11.57
N ARG A 79 4.63 17.92 -11.95
CA ARG A 79 3.95 17.77 -13.24
C ARG A 79 2.66 18.58 -13.33
N PHE A 80 1.80 18.52 -12.32
CA PHE A 80 0.45 19.07 -12.38
C PHE A 80 0.33 20.48 -11.82
N ALA A 81 1.15 20.83 -10.82
CA ALA A 81 1.11 22.11 -10.13
C ALA A 81 2.53 22.64 -9.81
N PRO A 82 3.35 22.98 -10.83
CA PRO A 82 4.75 23.38 -10.64
C PRO A 82 4.92 24.69 -9.84
N SER A 83 3.84 25.41 -9.56
CA SER A 83 3.83 26.57 -8.65
C SER A 83 3.89 26.18 -7.16
N LEU A 84 3.62 24.90 -6.82
CA LEU A 84 3.74 24.39 -5.47
C LEU A 84 5.13 23.77 -5.28
N THR A 85 5.83 24.24 -4.25
CA THR A 85 7.13 23.69 -3.89
C THR A 85 6.98 22.41 -3.08
N THR A 86 7.79 21.39 -3.38
CA THR A 86 7.77 20.09 -2.67
C THR A 86 9.10 19.80 -2.01
N TYR A 87 9.06 19.04 -0.93
CA TYR A 87 10.23 18.48 -0.24
C TYR A 87 9.95 17.05 0.20
N ALA A 88 10.85 16.12 -0.16
CA ALA A 88 10.79 14.74 0.29
C ALA A 88 11.53 14.58 1.62
N PHE A 89 10.80 14.37 2.71
CA PHE A 89 11.34 14.10 4.03
C PHE A 89 11.61 12.60 4.20
N ASP A 90 12.62 12.08 3.52
CA ASP A 90 13.01 10.66 3.53
C ASP A 90 14.52 10.49 3.64
N GLY A 91 14.96 9.25 3.89
CA GLY A 91 16.37 8.90 4.03
C GLY A 91 16.91 9.00 5.46
N ALA A 92 18.19 8.67 5.62
CA ALA A 92 18.84 8.56 6.95
C ALA A 92 19.18 9.92 7.57
N LYS A 93 19.56 10.89 6.76
CA LYS A 93 19.97 12.24 7.19
C LYS A 93 18.90 13.29 6.93
N ARG A 94 17.61 12.90 7.04
CA ARG A 94 16.49 13.81 6.81
C ARG A 94 16.40 14.89 7.87
N SER A 95 16.18 16.10 7.45
CA SER A 95 15.84 17.26 8.30
C SER A 95 14.90 18.19 7.54
N LEU A 96 14.08 18.94 8.23
CA LEU A 96 13.26 19.96 7.57
C LEU A 96 14.15 21.14 7.13
N PRO A 97 13.88 21.72 5.94
CA PRO A 97 14.56 22.94 5.53
C PRO A 97 14.13 24.11 6.40
N GLU A 98 15.01 25.11 6.58
CA GLU A 98 14.75 26.32 7.37
C GLU A 98 13.45 27.01 6.92
N LYS A 99 13.26 27.14 5.61
CA LYS A 99 12.01 27.60 5.02
C LYS A 99 11.19 26.43 4.52
N LEU A 100 10.07 26.16 5.18
CA LEU A 100 9.18 25.08 4.79
C LEU A 100 8.60 25.32 3.38
N PRO A 101 8.56 24.29 2.53
CA PRO A 101 7.90 24.32 1.22
C PRO A 101 6.37 24.29 1.37
N SER A 102 5.67 24.45 0.26
CA SER A 102 4.21 24.33 0.24
C SER A 102 3.75 22.91 0.62
N ILE A 103 4.52 21.90 0.24
CA ILE A 103 4.20 20.49 0.48
C ILE A 103 5.44 19.75 0.97
N VAL A 104 5.33 19.07 2.10
CA VAL A 104 6.29 18.07 2.57
C VAL A 104 5.69 16.70 2.37
N VAL A 105 6.43 15.79 1.71
CA VAL A 105 6.02 14.40 1.50
C VAL A 105 6.92 13.50 2.36
N ALA A 106 6.32 12.66 3.20
CA ALA A 106 7.06 11.82 4.13
C ALA A 106 6.49 10.40 4.18
N PRO A 107 7.32 9.36 4.35
CA PRO A 107 6.81 8.01 4.53
C PRO A 107 6.26 7.80 5.94
N TYR A 108 5.25 6.91 6.09
CA TYR A 108 4.70 6.54 7.40
C TYR A 108 5.78 6.10 8.40
N SER A 109 6.82 5.43 7.91
CA SER A 109 7.88 4.83 8.74
C SER A 109 8.74 5.82 9.52
N VAL A 110 8.70 7.12 9.19
CA VAL A 110 9.50 8.15 9.88
C VAL A 110 8.80 8.73 11.09
N LEU A 111 7.48 8.61 11.19
CA LEU A 111 6.67 9.23 12.24
C LEU A 111 6.78 8.50 13.60
N PRO A 112 6.76 7.15 13.67
CA PRO A 112 6.76 6.45 14.94
C PRO A 112 8.02 6.72 15.75
N HIS A 113 7.83 7.08 17.02
CA HIS A 113 8.95 7.23 17.93
C HIS A 113 9.69 5.90 18.15
N ARG A 114 11.02 5.95 18.07
CA ARG A 114 11.91 4.83 18.38
C ARG A 114 12.62 5.11 19.71
N PRO A 115 12.67 4.15 20.64
CA PRO A 115 13.42 4.33 21.89
C PRO A 115 14.85 4.80 21.62
N GLY A 116 15.27 5.84 22.35
CA GLY A 116 16.61 6.43 22.17
C GLY A 116 16.80 7.38 20.97
N ALA A 117 15.81 7.51 20.10
CA ALA A 117 15.85 8.46 18.99
C ALA A 117 15.11 9.78 19.33
N PRO A 118 15.49 10.91 18.73
CA PRO A 118 14.76 12.17 18.89
C PRO A 118 13.35 12.04 18.28
N ILE A 119 12.42 12.82 18.81
CA ILE A 119 11.06 12.93 18.27
C ILE A 119 11.15 13.50 16.85
N CYS A 120 10.44 12.88 15.91
CA CYS A 120 10.40 13.31 14.51
C CYS A 120 10.00 14.80 14.40
N GLU A 121 10.78 15.58 13.65
CA GLU A 121 10.57 17.02 13.45
C GLU A 121 9.15 17.33 12.92
N LEU A 122 8.59 16.47 12.08
CA LEU A 122 7.24 16.62 11.53
C LEU A 122 6.16 16.72 12.61
N LEU A 123 6.36 16.13 13.80
CA LEU A 123 5.43 16.17 14.93
C LEU A 123 5.50 17.50 15.72
N ARG A 124 6.51 18.33 15.44
CA ARG A 124 6.70 19.63 16.10
C ARG A 124 6.14 20.79 15.27
N VAL A 125 5.80 20.54 14.01
CA VAL A 125 5.27 21.52 13.08
C VAL A 125 3.75 21.60 13.22
N LYS A 126 3.21 22.80 13.26
CA LYS A 126 1.78 23.05 13.09
C LYS A 126 1.47 23.14 11.60
N TRP A 127 0.90 22.08 11.05
CA TRP A 127 0.52 22.00 9.66
C TRP A 127 -0.83 22.66 9.41
N ASP A 128 -1.03 23.25 8.24
CA ASP A 128 -2.36 23.74 7.84
C ASP A 128 -3.25 22.61 7.32
N ARG A 129 -2.62 21.60 6.72
CA ARG A 129 -3.29 20.41 6.16
C ARG A 129 -2.40 19.18 6.33
N VAL A 130 -2.99 18.06 6.72
CA VAL A 130 -2.36 16.73 6.72
C VAL A 130 -3.18 15.79 5.86
N ILE A 131 -2.52 15.11 4.93
CA ILE A 131 -3.09 14.10 4.04
C ILE A 131 -2.38 12.78 4.32
N LEU A 132 -3.14 11.73 4.63
CA LEU A 132 -2.65 10.36 4.75
C LEU A 132 -3.08 9.57 3.50
N ASP A 133 -2.15 9.38 2.56
CA ASP A 133 -2.41 8.54 1.39
C ASP A 133 -2.17 7.07 1.74
N GLU A 134 -3.00 6.18 1.18
CA GLU A 134 -3.15 4.79 1.62
C GLU A 134 -3.38 4.71 3.14
N GLY A 135 -4.30 5.55 3.61
CA GLY A 135 -4.57 5.74 5.04
C GLY A 135 -5.03 4.50 5.79
N HIS A 136 -5.28 3.38 5.12
CA HIS A 136 -5.50 2.07 5.74
C HIS A 136 -4.30 1.59 6.57
N GLU A 137 -3.09 2.14 6.35
CA GLU A 137 -1.89 1.89 7.15
C GLU A 137 -2.10 2.17 8.65
N ILE A 138 -2.97 3.12 8.99
CA ILE A 138 -3.24 3.49 10.39
C ILE A 138 -4.53 2.89 10.95
N ARG A 139 -5.11 1.85 10.34
CA ARG A 139 -6.37 1.21 10.79
C ARG A 139 -6.30 0.61 12.20
N ASN A 140 -5.11 0.21 12.66
CA ASN A 140 -4.94 -0.34 14.00
C ASN A 140 -4.61 0.76 15.01
N ARG A 141 -5.58 1.09 15.89
CA ARG A 141 -5.44 2.14 16.92
C ARG A 141 -4.27 1.93 17.89
N LYS A 142 -3.81 0.69 18.08
CA LYS A 142 -2.71 0.34 18.97
C LYS A 142 -1.36 0.41 18.28
N SER A 143 -1.31 0.58 16.97
CA SER A 143 -0.05 0.65 16.23
C SER A 143 0.68 1.97 16.53
N LYS A 144 2.02 1.89 16.57
CA LYS A 144 2.86 3.09 16.73
C LYS A 144 2.61 4.11 15.60
N GLY A 145 2.31 3.64 14.38
CA GLY A 145 1.96 4.49 13.23
C GLY A 145 0.69 5.29 13.46
N HIS A 146 -0.38 4.64 13.95
CA HIS A 146 -1.64 5.32 14.27
C HIS A 146 -1.44 6.41 15.33
N ILE A 147 -0.74 6.07 16.42
CA ILE A 147 -0.48 7.00 17.52
C ILE A 147 0.31 8.21 17.03
N ALA A 148 1.35 7.99 16.21
CA ALA A 148 2.18 9.05 15.65
C ALA A 148 1.39 9.94 14.67
N CYS A 149 0.60 9.36 13.75
CA CYS A 149 -0.22 10.15 12.83
C CYS A 149 -1.26 11.00 13.57
N ARG A 150 -1.86 10.48 14.64
CA ARG A 150 -2.80 11.27 15.46
C ARG A 150 -2.14 12.43 16.19
N ALA A 151 -0.85 12.33 16.51
CA ALA A 151 -0.11 13.39 17.19
C ALA A 151 0.26 14.56 16.23
N LEU A 152 0.08 14.41 14.92
CA LEU A 152 0.25 15.52 13.97
C LEU A 152 -0.80 16.60 14.23
N GLU A 153 -0.36 17.86 14.36
CA GLU A 153 -1.25 19.00 14.53
C GLU A 153 -1.65 19.59 13.19
N ALA A 154 -2.94 19.55 12.85
CA ALA A 154 -3.49 20.20 11.67
C ALA A 154 -5.01 20.39 11.81
N PRO A 155 -5.57 21.53 11.38
CA PRO A 155 -7.03 21.69 11.30
C PRO A 155 -7.65 20.85 10.18
N ILE A 156 -7.03 20.78 9.00
CA ILE A 156 -7.55 20.02 7.86
C ILE A 156 -6.88 18.65 7.83
N ARG A 157 -7.69 17.58 7.87
CA ARG A 157 -7.20 16.20 7.91
C ARG A 157 -7.89 15.32 6.89
N TRP A 158 -7.10 14.72 5.99
CA TRP A 158 -7.58 13.85 4.94
C TRP A 158 -7.05 12.43 5.07
N ILE A 159 -7.92 11.46 4.87
CA ILE A 159 -7.58 10.08 4.61
C ILE A 159 -7.91 9.77 3.15
N VAL A 160 -6.93 9.23 2.45
CA VAL A 160 -7.05 8.85 1.04
C VAL A 160 -6.74 7.37 0.92
N THR A 161 -7.62 6.60 0.28
CA THR A 161 -7.38 5.18 0.02
C THR A 161 -8.28 4.68 -1.11
N GLY A 162 -7.73 3.89 -2.01
CA GLY A 162 -8.49 3.22 -3.08
C GLY A 162 -9.22 1.97 -2.61
N THR A 163 -8.86 1.46 -1.44
CA THR A 163 -9.43 0.25 -0.84
C THR A 163 -10.06 0.57 0.52
N PRO A 164 -11.22 1.24 0.54
CA PRO A 164 -11.90 1.56 1.80
C PRO A 164 -12.56 0.31 2.38
N VAL A 165 -11.82 -0.80 2.42
CA VAL A 165 -12.28 -2.02 3.09
C VAL A 165 -12.13 -1.77 4.58
N PHE A 166 -13.14 -1.18 5.15
CA PHE A 166 -13.34 -1.24 6.59
C PHE A 166 -13.76 -2.68 6.92
N ASN A 167 -12.76 -3.56 7.11
CA ASN A 167 -13.00 -4.96 7.46
C ASN A 167 -13.82 -5.08 8.75
N SER A 168 -13.81 -4.02 9.54
CA SER A 168 -14.60 -3.94 10.78
C SER A 168 -14.96 -2.50 11.11
N MET A 169 -16.01 -2.33 11.90
CA MET A 169 -16.36 -1.04 12.50
C MET A 169 -15.20 -0.45 13.32
N LYS A 170 -14.35 -1.30 13.89
CA LYS A 170 -13.17 -0.86 14.67
C LYS A 170 -12.17 -0.11 13.79
N ASP A 171 -11.97 -0.55 12.55
CA ASP A 171 -11.06 0.09 11.59
C ASP A 171 -11.59 1.47 11.18
N PHE A 172 -12.89 1.56 10.87
CA PHE A 172 -13.52 2.84 10.54
C PHE A 172 -13.42 3.85 11.69
N VAL A 173 -13.74 3.42 12.92
CA VAL A 173 -13.61 4.26 14.12
C VAL A 173 -12.16 4.70 14.34
N ALA A 174 -11.17 3.85 14.05
CA ALA A 174 -9.77 4.22 14.16
C ALA A 174 -9.40 5.35 13.17
N LEU A 175 -9.84 5.22 11.93
CA LEU A 175 -9.58 6.22 10.89
C LEU A 175 -10.36 7.54 11.18
N CYS A 176 -11.60 7.46 11.62
CA CYS A 176 -12.40 8.61 12.04
C CYS A 176 -11.73 9.39 13.18
N ALA A 177 -11.05 8.71 14.11
CA ALA A 177 -10.32 9.36 15.19
C ALA A 177 -9.15 10.23 14.68
N PHE A 178 -8.53 9.89 13.55
CA PHE A 178 -7.54 10.76 12.92
C PHE A 178 -8.20 12.03 12.35
N VAL A 179 -9.36 11.94 11.73
CA VAL A 179 -10.11 13.10 11.19
C VAL A 179 -10.71 13.97 12.31
N GLY A 180 -10.60 13.54 13.57
CA GLY A 180 -11.09 14.31 14.72
C GLY A 180 -12.52 13.96 15.13
N LEU A 181 -13.12 12.91 14.58
CA LEU A 181 -14.48 12.49 14.93
C LEU A 181 -14.47 11.60 16.20
N PRO A 182 -15.23 11.96 17.24
CA PRO A 182 -15.32 11.16 18.47
C PRO A 182 -15.93 9.77 18.21
N ARG A 183 -15.42 8.77 18.95
CA ARG A 183 -15.85 7.38 18.80
C ARG A 183 -17.36 7.20 18.96
N GLU A 184 -17.91 7.85 19.97
CA GLU A 184 -19.33 7.77 20.35
C GLU A 184 -20.21 8.29 19.23
N VAL A 185 -19.80 9.39 18.59
CA VAL A 185 -20.49 9.99 17.44
C VAL A 185 -20.45 9.05 16.23
N VAL A 186 -19.27 8.46 15.97
CA VAL A 186 -19.11 7.53 14.83
C VAL A 186 -19.96 6.28 15.02
N GLN A 187 -20.00 5.71 16.23
CA GLN A 187 -20.78 4.50 16.52
C GLN A 187 -22.29 4.76 16.52
N GLY A 188 -22.73 5.93 17.00
CA GLY A 188 -24.15 6.28 17.04
C GLY A 188 -24.73 6.74 15.69
N TYR A 189 -23.89 7.26 14.79
CA TYR A 189 -24.34 7.88 13.53
C TYR A 189 -23.50 7.46 12.32
N THR A 190 -23.14 6.18 12.25
CA THR A 190 -22.21 5.65 11.24
C THR A 190 -22.59 6.04 9.79
N ASP A 191 -23.85 5.87 9.41
CA ASP A 191 -24.29 6.12 8.04
C ASP A 191 -24.27 7.61 7.70
N LYS A 192 -24.70 8.48 8.62
CA LYS A 192 -24.61 9.93 8.47
C LYS A 192 -23.15 10.42 8.38
N ILE A 193 -22.25 9.79 9.15
CA ILE A 193 -20.82 10.08 9.07
C ILE A 193 -20.25 9.66 7.71
N ARG A 194 -20.62 8.48 7.22
CA ARG A 194 -20.20 8.03 5.88
C ARG A 194 -20.70 8.97 4.80
N GLU A 195 -21.97 9.32 4.80
CA GLU A 195 -22.58 10.23 3.85
C GLU A 195 -21.92 11.61 3.84
N LYS A 196 -21.65 12.17 5.02
CA LYS A 196 -21.07 13.53 5.14
C LYS A 196 -19.56 13.57 4.87
N PHE A 197 -18.80 12.56 5.34
CA PHE A 197 -17.33 12.62 5.40
C PHE A 197 -16.62 11.73 4.38
N VAL A 198 -17.32 10.84 3.66
CA VAL A 198 -16.69 9.88 2.74
C VAL A 198 -17.17 10.14 1.32
N LEU A 199 -16.23 10.45 0.44
CA LEU A 199 -16.46 10.46 -1.01
C LEU A 199 -15.92 9.15 -1.58
N ARG A 200 -16.79 8.31 -2.12
CA ARG A 200 -16.43 7.05 -2.76
C ARG A 200 -17.16 6.88 -4.08
N ARG A 201 -16.41 6.69 -5.14
CA ARG A 201 -16.93 6.37 -6.47
C ARG A 201 -16.15 5.19 -7.02
N THR A 202 -16.85 4.30 -7.74
CA THR A 202 -16.24 3.18 -8.45
C THR A 202 -16.03 3.52 -9.92
N LYS A 203 -15.19 2.75 -10.62
CA LYS A 203 -15.05 2.88 -12.07
C LYS A 203 -16.39 2.66 -12.77
N THR A 204 -17.21 1.72 -12.27
CA THR A 204 -18.54 1.47 -12.80
C THR A 204 -19.46 2.69 -12.68
N ASP A 205 -19.44 3.38 -11.52
CA ASP A 205 -20.26 4.59 -11.31
C ASP A 205 -19.89 5.70 -12.31
N VAL A 206 -18.62 5.82 -12.64
CA VAL A 206 -18.12 6.90 -13.51
C VAL A 206 -18.06 6.51 -14.99
N ALA A 207 -18.01 5.22 -15.33
CA ALA A 207 -17.99 4.71 -16.70
C ALA A 207 -19.25 5.13 -17.50
N LEU A 208 -20.39 5.27 -16.83
CA LEU A 208 -21.63 5.80 -17.43
C LEU A 208 -21.43 7.18 -18.09
N HIS A 209 -20.43 7.94 -17.63
CA HIS A 209 -20.11 9.28 -18.13
C HIS A 209 -18.75 9.36 -18.85
N ASN A 210 -17.97 8.27 -18.87
CA ASN A 210 -16.64 8.26 -19.49
C ASN A 210 -16.22 6.86 -19.97
N LYS A 211 -16.54 6.52 -21.22
CA LYS A 211 -16.21 5.24 -21.87
C LYS A 211 -14.71 4.91 -21.88
N ARG A 212 -13.81 5.90 -21.70
CA ARG A 212 -12.35 5.67 -21.63
C ARG A 212 -11.92 4.96 -20.35
N LEU A 213 -12.80 4.83 -19.37
CA LEU A 213 -12.56 4.13 -18.11
C LEU A 213 -13.08 2.69 -18.13
N GLU A 214 -13.73 2.27 -19.21
CA GLU A 214 -14.09 0.86 -19.40
C GLU A 214 -12.81 0.04 -19.55
N LEU A 215 -12.58 -0.85 -18.60
CA LEU A 215 -11.54 -1.86 -18.70
C LEU A 215 -12.07 -3.03 -19.54
N PRO A 216 -11.22 -3.70 -20.31
CA PRO A 216 -11.60 -4.97 -20.93
C PRO A 216 -12.06 -5.95 -19.84
N PRO A 217 -12.94 -6.90 -20.19
CA PRO A 217 -13.37 -7.92 -19.24
C PRO A 217 -12.16 -8.70 -18.72
N LEU A 218 -12.20 -9.03 -17.42
CA LEU A 218 -11.19 -9.86 -16.80
C LEU A 218 -11.35 -11.30 -17.30
N ASP A 219 -10.35 -11.85 -17.94
CA ASP A 219 -10.23 -13.28 -18.21
C ASP A 219 -9.38 -13.92 -17.11
N PHE A 220 -9.99 -14.79 -16.33
CA PHE A 220 -9.35 -15.46 -15.21
C PHE A 220 -9.10 -16.93 -15.55
N GLN A 221 -7.82 -17.30 -15.63
CA GLN A 221 -7.41 -18.67 -15.91
C GLN A 221 -6.70 -19.26 -14.70
N ASN A 222 -7.15 -20.44 -14.28
CA ASN A 222 -6.51 -21.21 -13.24
C ASN A 222 -5.74 -22.38 -13.88
N LEU A 223 -4.42 -22.40 -13.72
CA LEU A 223 -3.57 -23.48 -14.24
C LEU A 223 -3.29 -24.48 -13.13
N GLU A 224 -3.84 -25.67 -13.24
CA GLU A 224 -3.52 -26.79 -12.36
C GLU A 224 -2.26 -27.48 -12.88
N LEU A 225 -1.25 -27.60 -12.03
CA LEU A 225 0.06 -28.14 -12.40
C LEU A 225 0.40 -29.37 -11.58
N GLU A 226 0.82 -30.43 -12.24
CA GLU A 226 1.41 -31.58 -11.58
C GLU A 226 2.92 -31.41 -11.43
N MET A 227 3.43 -31.64 -10.22
CA MET A 227 4.87 -31.62 -9.94
C MET A 227 5.62 -32.67 -10.74
N TYR A 228 6.86 -32.39 -11.08
CA TYR A 228 7.78 -33.41 -11.55
C TYR A 228 8.06 -34.44 -10.44
N PRO A 229 8.45 -35.68 -10.76
CA PRO A 229 8.70 -36.72 -9.74
C PRO A 229 9.66 -36.23 -8.65
N GLU A 230 10.78 -35.64 -9.02
CA GLU A 230 11.79 -35.10 -8.09
C GLU A 230 11.28 -33.98 -7.20
N GLU A 231 10.43 -33.09 -7.72
CA GLU A 231 9.77 -32.05 -6.91
C GLU A 231 8.77 -32.67 -5.92
N ARG A 232 8.04 -33.70 -6.38
CA ARG A 232 7.04 -34.38 -5.58
C ARG A 232 7.68 -35.15 -4.43
N ASP A 233 8.81 -35.79 -4.68
CA ASP A 233 9.56 -36.54 -3.67
C ASP A 233 10.05 -35.59 -2.58
N LEU A 234 10.71 -34.49 -2.95
CA LEU A 234 11.14 -33.48 -2.00
C LEU A 234 9.95 -32.86 -1.23
N TYR A 235 8.85 -32.54 -1.94
CA TYR A 235 7.64 -32.07 -1.31
C TYR A 235 7.08 -33.03 -0.27
N SER A 236 7.01 -34.32 -0.62
CA SER A 236 6.48 -35.37 0.26
C SER A 236 7.32 -35.52 1.53
N ASP A 237 8.64 -35.45 1.40
CA ASP A 237 9.55 -35.48 2.54
C ASP A 237 9.37 -34.30 3.47
N VAL A 238 9.38 -33.08 2.91
CA VAL A 238 9.21 -31.85 3.68
C VAL A 238 7.83 -31.80 4.35
N PHE A 239 6.79 -32.17 3.62
CA PHE A 239 5.42 -32.23 4.13
C PHE A 239 5.27 -33.24 5.27
N SER A 240 5.84 -34.47 5.12
CA SER A 240 5.80 -35.52 6.14
C SER A 240 6.54 -35.12 7.43
N LYS A 241 7.72 -34.48 7.29
CA LYS A 241 8.45 -33.91 8.43
C LYS A 241 7.61 -32.86 9.13
N GLY A 242 7.02 -31.91 8.37
CA GLY A 242 6.13 -30.89 8.90
C GLY A 242 4.91 -31.47 9.62
N GLN A 243 4.25 -32.49 9.03
CA GLN A 243 3.13 -33.21 9.67
C GLN A 243 3.50 -33.79 11.02
N THR A 244 4.67 -34.41 11.12
CA THR A 244 5.15 -34.99 12.36
C THR A 244 5.32 -33.95 13.45
N ILE A 245 5.93 -32.80 13.13
CA ILE A 245 6.06 -31.67 14.06
C ILE A 245 4.69 -31.15 14.49
N VAL A 246 3.80 -30.91 13.53
CA VAL A 246 2.45 -30.41 13.80
C VAL A 246 1.71 -31.38 14.75
N ARG A 247 1.73 -32.66 14.47
CA ARG A 247 1.07 -33.70 15.31
C ARG A 247 1.64 -33.74 16.73
N SER A 248 2.97 -33.67 16.88
CA SER A 248 3.61 -33.66 18.20
C SER A 248 3.25 -32.44 19.02
N VAL A 249 3.26 -31.23 18.43
CA VAL A 249 2.90 -29.97 19.11
C VAL A 249 1.42 -29.97 19.54
N PHE A 250 0.53 -30.48 18.67
CA PHE A 250 -0.90 -30.58 19.00
C PHE A 250 -1.17 -31.66 20.08
N ALA A 251 -0.50 -32.78 20.03
CA ALA A 251 -0.61 -33.84 21.05
C ALA A 251 -0.13 -33.36 22.43
N ALA A 252 0.93 -32.52 22.44
CA ALA A 252 1.45 -31.93 23.68
C ALA A 252 0.63 -30.73 24.20
N GLY A 253 -0.34 -30.21 23.45
CA GLY A 253 -1.13 -29.04 23.82
C GLY A 253 -0.33 -27.74 23.88
N THR A 254 0.83 -27.65 23.20
CA THR A 254 1.80 -26.55 23.31
C THR A 254 1.78 -25.57 22.11
N GLN A 255 0.67 -25.51 21.35
CA GLN A 255 0.56 -24.72 20.10
C GLN A 255 0.94 -23.26 20.28
N ASN A 256 0.56 -22.65 21.41
CA ASN A 256 0.88 -21.24 21.69
C ASN A 256 2.38 -20.99 21.90
N MET A 257 3.12 -22.00 22.34
CA MET A 257 4.58 -21.92 22.54
C MET A 257 5.36 -22.15 21.27
N HIS A 258 4.81 -22.95 20.33
CA HIS A 258 5.48 -23.39 19.09
C HIS A 258 4.90 -22.75 17.82
N GLN A 259 4.29 -21.56 17.92
CA GLN A 259 3.67 -20.89 16.78
C GLN A 259 4.65 -20.66 15.62
N MET A 260 5.87 -20.24 15.92
CA MET A 260 6.90 -19.99 14.89
C MET A 260 7.31 -21.28 14.19
N GLU A 261 7.45 -22.38 14.89
CA GLU A 261 7.79 -23.70 14.34
C GLU A 261 6.68 -24.23 13.42
N LEU A 262 5.42 -24.07 13.84
CA LEU A 262 4.27 -24.43 13.01
C LEU A 262 4.20 -23.58 11.73
N LEU A 263 4.47 -22.28 11.82
CA LEU A 263 4.53 -21.41 10.64
C LEU A 263 5.72 -21.76 9.75
N GLU A 264 6.86 -22.13 10.32
CA GLU A 264 8.03 -22.57 9.53
C GLU A 264 7.71 -23.83 8.72
N CYS A 265 7.00 -24.81 9.27
CA CYS A 265 6.57 -26.01 8.51
C CYS A 265 5.75 -25.63 7.27
N LEU A 266 4.79 -24.71 7.43
CA LEU A 266 3.99 -24.22 6.31
C LEU A 266 4.83 -23.43 5.30
N LEU A 267 5.76 -22.60 5.77
CA LEU A 267 6.65 -21.82 4.93
C LEU A 267 7.53 -22.71 4.06
N ARG A 268 8.19 -23.73 4.66
CA ARG A 268 9.06 -24.68 3.95
C ARG A 268 8.31 -25.45 2.89
N THR A 269 7.12 -25.96 3.20
CA THR A 269 6.27 -26.65 2.23
C THR A 269 5.92 -25.71 1.05
N ARG A 270 5.58 -24.46 1.30
CA ARG A 270 5.29 -23.48 0.24
C ARG A 270 6.51 -23.12 -0.60
N GLN A 271 7.69 -23.06 -0.01
CA GLN A 271 8.95 -22.84 -0.74
C GLN A 271 9.20 -23.94 -1.77
N VAL A 272 9.08 -25.21 -1.38
CA VAL A 272 9.22 -26.34 -2.32
C VAL A 272 8.21 -26.27 -3.45
N MET A 273 6.93 -25.98 -3.13
CA MET A 273 5.86 -25.84 -4.15
C MET A 273 6.09 -24.71 -5.13
N THR A 274 6.83 -23.69 -4.74
CA THR A 274 7.10 -22.54 -5.60
C THR A 274 8.33 -22.77 -6.46
N TRP A 275 9.44 -23.05 -5.83
CA TRP A 275 10.72 -23.44 -6.45
C TRP A 275 11.58 -24.13 -5.39
N PRO A 276 11.98 -25.39 -5.61
CA PRO A 276 12.69 -26.20 -4.60
C PRO A 276 13.96 -25.57 -4.04
N GLN A 277 14.71 -24.79 -4.84
CA GLN A 277 15.90 -24.09 -4.36
C GLN A 277 15.62 -23.17 -3.16
N LEU A 278 14.46 -22.53 -3.12
CA LEU A 278 14.09 -21.66 -1.98
C LEU A 278 14.07 -22.41 -0.65
N TYR A 279 13.69 -23.69 -0.68
CA TYR A 279 13.74 -24.53 0.50
C TYR A 279 15.18 -24.87 0.89
N LEU A 280 16.02 -25.23 -0.09
CA LEU A 280 17.42 -25.57 0.14
C LEU A 280 18.19 -24.36 0.68
N ASP A 281 18.02 -23.20 0.09
CA ASP A 281 18.60 -21.94 0.57
C ASP A 281 18.17 -21.62 2.02
N GLY A 282 16.89 -21.85 2.31
CA GLY A 282 16.35 -21.60 3.62
C GLY A 282 16.80 -22.57 4.70
N ILE A 283 17.16 -23.81 4.35
CA ILE A 283 17.78 -24.77 5.27
C ILE A 283 19.25 -24.42 5.47
N ALA A 284 19.99 -24.15 4.40
CA ALA A 284 21.40 -23.77 4.46
C ALA A 284 21.63 -22.53 5.33
N LEU A 285 20.75 -21.51 5.20
CA LEU A 285 20.79 -20.32 6.04
C LEU A 285 20.59 -20.65 7.54
N LYS A 286 19.74 -21.62 7.86
CA LYS A 286 19.48 -22.04 9.25
C LYS A 286 20.64 -22.85 9.83
N GLU A 287 21.31 -23.63 9.00
CA GLU A 287 22.43 -24.50 9.37
C GLU A 287 23.81 -23.81 9.22
N GLU A 288 23.81 -22.54 8.82
CA GLU A 288 25.04 -21.76 8.55
C GLU A 288 25.97 -22.45 7.55
N SER A 289 25.37 -23.11 6.52
CA SER A 289 26.06 -23.85 5.48
C SER A 289 25.83 -23.24 4.11
N ASP A 290 26.59 -23.67 3.11
CA ASP A 290 26.33 -23.33 1.71
C ASP A 290 25.15 -24.14 1.18
N PRO A 291 24.22 -23.52 0.42
CA PRO A 291 23.07 -24.23 -0.12
C PRO A 291 23.46 -25.21 -1.22
N GLU A 292 22.90 -26.42 -1.15
CA GLU A 292 23.01 -27.37 -2.26
C GLU A 292 22.18 -26.88 -3.46
N PRO A 293 22.72 -26.97 -4.69
CA PRO A 293 21.97 -26.54 -5.86
C PRO A 293 20.85 -27.54 -6.20
N TRP A 294 19.65 -27.03 -6.49
CA TRP A 294 18.57 -27.84 -7.04
C TRP A 294 18.87 -28.17 -8.51
N LEU A 295 19.12 -29.45 -8.78
CA LEU A 295 19.45 -29.94 -10.13
C LEU A 295 18.21 -30.45 -10.90
N GLY A 296 17.07 -30.57 -10.22
CA GLY A 296 15.81 -31.02 -10.82
C GLY A 296 15.08 -29.89 -11.58
N ARG A 297 14.00 -30.31 -12.23
CA ARG A 297 13.11 -29.38 -12.93
C ARG A 297 12.14 -28.71 -11.94
N SER A 298 11.58 -27.57 -12.33
CA SER A 298 10.49 -26.92 -11.60
C SER A 298 9.30 -26.63 -12.50
N ARG A 299 8.22 -27.35 -12.27
CA ARG A 299 7.00 -27.27 -13.10
C ARG A 299 6.42 -25.87 -13.09
N LYS A 300 6.31 -25.25 -11.93
CA LYS A 300 5.74 -23.90 -11.80
C LYS A 300 6.59 -22.85 -12.52
N MET A 301 7.91 -22.93 -12.36
CA MET A 301 8.84 -22.00 -12.99
C MET A 301 8.83 -22.15 -14.52
N GLU A 302 8.84 -23.39 -15.02
CA GLU A 302 8.77 -23.65 -16.47
C GLU A 302 7.45 -23.18 -17.08
N THR A 303 6.33 -23.40 -16.38
CA THR A 303 5.01 -22.95 -16.85
C THR A 303 4.94 -21.42 -16.88
N LEU A 304 5.45 -20.75 -15.84
CA LEU A 304 5.52 -19.29 -15.80
C LEU A 304 6.32 -18.73 -16.98
N MET A 305 7.50 -19.31 -17.22
CA MET A 305 8.34 -18.89 -18.35
C MET A 305 7.67 -19.16 -19.69
N GLY A 306 6.91 -20.24 -19.81
CA GLY A 306 6.10 -20.55 -20.97
C GLY A 306 5.01 -19.49 -21.22
N CYS A 307 4.28 -19.11 -20.18
CA CYS A 307 3.26 -18.05 -20.25
C CYS A 307 3.86 -16.72 -20.69
N ILE A 308 5.00 -16.32 -20.11
CA ILE A 308 5.66 -15.05 -20.48
C ILE A 308 6.11 -15.08 -21.93
N LYS A 309 6.74 -16.18 -22.36
CA LYS A 309 7.22 -16.32 -23.75
C LYS A 309 6.10 -16.41 -24.79
N ALA A 310 4.91 -16.84 -24.41
CA ALA A 310 3.74 -16.87 -25.28
C ALA A 310 3.23 -15.47 -25.63
N HIS A 311 3.55 -14.44 -24.82
CA HIS A 311 3.10 -13.07 -24.98
C HIS A 311 4.27 -12.06 -25.04
N PRO A 312 5.19 -12.18 -26.01
CA PRO A 312 6.48 -11.47 -26.02
C PRO A 312 6.35 -9.95 -26.23
N THR A 313 5.19 -9.49 -26.72
CA THR A 313 4.91 -8.07 -26.98
C THR A 313 4.04 -7.42 -25.92
N GLU A 314 3.56 -8.19 -24.95
CA GLU A 314 2.68 -7.72 -23.91
C GLU A 314 3.44 -7.43 -22.61
N LYS A 315 2.96 -6.44 -21.85
CA LYS A 315 3.50 -6.20 -20.52
C LYS A 315 2.92 -7.22 -19.53
N THR A 316 3.81 -7.96 -18.88
CA THR A 316 3.44 -8.97 -17.89
C THR A 316 3.79 -8.46 -16.49
N LEU A 317 2.90 -8.65 -15.53
CA LEU A 317 3.15 -8.36 -14.12
C LEU A 317 3.09 -9.67 -13.33
N ASN A 318 4.22 -10.07 -12.75
CA ASN A 318 4.34 -11.27 -11.94
C ASN A 318 4.35 -10.90 -10.44
N PHE A 319 3.45 -11.51 -9.68
CA PHE A 319 3.45 -11.39 -8.22
C PHE A 319 4.12 -12.63 -7.61
N THR A 320 5.21 -12.41 -6.90
CA THR A 320 5.95 -13.45 -6.20
C THR A 320 5.87 -13.23 -4.69
N GLN A 321 6.05 -14.29 -3.92
CA GLN A 321 6.07 -14.19 -2.46
C GLN A 321 7.49 -14.20 -1.88
N PHE A 322 8.44 -14.81 -2.59
CA PHE A 322 9.81 -14.98 -2.14
C PHE A 322 10.76 -14.17 -3.03
N MET A 323 11.72 -13.48 -2.39
CA MET A 323 12.72 -12.69 -3.13
C MET A 323 13.55 -13.56 -4.07
N GLY A 324 14.04 -14.73 -3.62
CA GLY A 324 14.81 -15.63 -4.46
C GLY A 324 14.04 -16.17 -5.68
N GLU A 325 12.70 -16.26 -5.62
CA GLU A 325 11.86 -16.54 -6.78
C GLU A 325 11.94 -15.41 -7.82
N MET A 326 11.89 -14.17 -7.35
CA MET A 326 12.00 -12.99 -8.21
C MET A 326 13.38 -12.93 -8.88
N ASP A 327 14.44 -13.16 -8.12
CA ASP A 327 15.82 -13.18 -8.63
C ASP A 327 15.97 -14.27 -9.71
N ARG A 328 15.41 -15.45 -9.49
CA ARG A 328 15.45 -16.56 -10.47
C ARG A 328 14.66 -16.24 -11.74
N ILE A 329 13.50 -15.63 -11.63
CA ILE A 329 12.73 -15.19 -12.79
C ILE A 329 13.54 -14.16 -13.61
N GLN A 330 14.19 -13.22 -12.94
CA GLN A 330 15.04 -12.23 -13.60
C GLN A 330 16.21 -12.88 -14.33
N GLU A 331 16.90 -13.84 -13.73
CA GLU A 331 17.95 -14.60 -14.39
C GLU A 331 17.45 -15.32 -15.65
N LEU A 332 16.31 -16.02 -15.56
CA LEU A 332 15.72 -16.79 -16.67
C LEU A 332 15.24 -15.91 -17.83
N LEU A 333 14.85 -14.69 -17.54
CA LEU A 333 14.44 -13.72 -18.55
C LEU A 333 15.64 -13.03 -19.22
N GLY A 334 16.81 -13.03 -18.58
CA GLY A 334 17.99 -12.30 -19.01
C GLY A 334 17.86 -10.79 -18.85
N GLU A 335 18.96 -10.06 -19.09
CA GLU A 335 19.01 -8.60 -18.96
C GLU A 335 18.10 -7.85 -19.96
N ALA A 336 17.53 -8.53 -20.94
CA ALA A 336 16.70 -7.94 -22.00
C ALA A 336 15.26 -7.62 -21.54
N VAL A 337 14.89 -8.00 -20.32
CA VAL A 337 13.56 -7.77 -19.81
C VAL A 337 13.60 -6.78 -18.68
N ILE A 338 13.21 -5.59 -19.08
CA ILE A 338 12.53 -4.54 -18.32
C ILE A 338 13.40 -3.35 -17.89
N PRO A 339 13.09 -2.18 -18.41
CA PRO A 339 13.27 -0.96 -17.67
C PRO A 339 12.14 -0.75 -16.69
#